data_a55b54b3e85d8dbd06b48a8c3753cdcd
#
_entry.id   a55b54b3e85d8dbd06b48a8c3753cdcd
#
_cell.length_a   1.000
_cell.length_b   1.000
_cell.length_c   1.000
_cell.angle_alpha   90.00
_cell.angle_beta   90.00
_cell.angle_gamma   90.00
#
_symmetry.space_group_name_H-M   'P 1'
#
loop_
_entity.id
_entity.type
_entity.pdbx_description
1 polymer ?
#
loop_
_entity_poly.entity_id
_entity_poly.type
_entity_poly.pdbx_seq_one_letter_code
_entity_poly.pdbx_strand_id
1 'polypeptide(L)'
;MRKVVISSPVATQSGYGHHAREVIKQFMDKKKDEWDINLLSMPWGNTPFTYPIPTEWRQKFIGLPLQTKPDIWVQITVPNEFQAVGQYNIGVTAGTEGSICNPEWIDKINQMQITIVPSEFTKKTFEDTAAKHGKTITTNLQVISEYFDDKIYDSNNVTTTVPALSTITEKEAFLMCGHWLTGQLGEDRKNISGALHCFFTTFKDKKTKPALVLKTSGATYSVTDRWEIENKINQIRDMFGAEKKKLPNVYLLHGDLTNAEMNALYNHNKIKAMISFTKAEGFGRPLLEFATTGKPIIAPHYSGQADFLKKEFICALPGTMTNIHESAANDFLLKEAQWFTVDYGYAGKMLIDVLKNYKRWKQLATRQRYFVNSKFTVKSISEQYDILLDLIDKGTDSIPKQVELKLPKLKLPKLQKV
;
A
#
# COMPACT_ATOMS: atom_id res chain seq x y z
N MET A 1 -3.06 -22.16 -25.18
CA MET A 1 -2.74 -21.29 -24.04
C MET A 1 -4.01 -20.58 -23.61
N ARG A 2 -4.27 -20.47 -22.31
CA ARG A 2 -5.40 -19.69 -21.78
C ARG A 2 -5.15 -18.19 -22.00
N LYS A 3 -6.16 -17.47 -22.47
CA LYS A 3 -6.10 -16.03 -22.63
C LYS A 3 -6.36 -15.35 -21.31
N VAL A 4 -5.36 -14.65 -20.77
CA VAL A 4 -5.44 -13.94 -19.50
C VAL A 4 -5.28 -12.44 -19.75
N VAL A 5 -6.16 -11.65 -19.14
CA VAL A 5 -6.04 -10.18 -19.15
C VAL A 5 -5.95 -9.70 -17.72
N ILE A 6 -4.91 -8.93 -17.41
CA ILE A 6 -4.71 -8.28 -16.11
C ILE A 6 -4.93 -6.77 -16.27
N SER A 7 -6.06 -6.29 -15.76
CA SER A 7 -6.40 -4.87 -15.71
C SER A 7 -5.91 -4.28 -14.40
N SER A 8 -5.01 -3.29 -14.45
CA SER A 8 -4.36 -2.79 -13.25
C SER A 8 -3.68 -1.42 -13.46
N PRO A 9 -3.41 -0.67 -12.38
CA PRO A 9 -2.65 0.57 -12.44
C PRO A 9 -1.13 0.32 -12.51
N VAL A 10 -0.68 -0.65 -13.31
CA VAL A 10 0.70 -1.15 -13.35
C VAL A 10 1.76 -0.08 -13.59
N ALA A 11 1.43 0.97 -14.37
CA ALA A 11 2.35 2.06 -14.74
C ALA A 11 2.36 3.22 -13.73
N THR A 12 1.61 3.14 -12.62
CA THR A 12 1.51 4.23 -11.65
C THR A 12 2.47 4.08 -10.47
N GLN A 13 2.84 5.21 -9.86
CA GLN A 13 3.66 5.27 -8.64
C GLN A 13 2.81 5.18 -7.36
N SER A 14 1.70 4.45 -7.39
CA SER A 14 0.81 4.23 -6.27
C SER A 14 1.07 2.91 -5.54
N GLY A 15 0.51 2.76 -4.33
CA GLY A 15 0.48 1.48 -3.61
C GLY A 15 -0.18 0.37 -4.43
N TYR A 16 -1.32 0.66 -5.07
CA TYR A 16 -1.98 -0.27 -5.99
C TYR A 16 -1.14 -0.60 -7.22
N GLY A 17 -0.41 0.38 -7.79
CA GLY A 17 0.52 0.12 -8.88
C GLY A 17 1.67 -0.79 -8.46
N HIS A 18 2.18 -0.62 -7.25
CA HIS A 18 3.22 -1.48 -6.70
C HIS A 18 2.70 -2.91 -6.50
N HIS A 19 1.56 -3.07 -5.84
CA HIS A 19 0.93 -4.38 -5.65
C HIS A 19 0.58 -5.05 -6.98
N ALA A 20 0.09 -4.29 -7.97
CA ALA A 20 -0.17 -4.81 -9.31
C ALA A 20 1.08 -5.41 -9.95
N ARG A 21 2.23 -4.73 -9.84
CA ARG A 21 3.50 -5.25 -10.39
C ARG A 21 3.95 -6.54 -9.70
N GLU A 22 3.68 -6.68 -8.40
CA GLU A 22 3.95 -7.92 -7.67
C GLU A 22 3.10 -9.08 -8.16
N VAL A 23 1.78 -8.87 -8.30
CA VAL A 23 0.85 -9.88 -8.82
C VAL A 23 1.22 -10.28 -10.24
N ILE A 24 1.44 -9.31 -11.13
CA ILE A 24 1.84 -9.55 -12.53
C ILE A 24 3.13 -10.36 -12.57
N LYS A 25 4.12 -9.99 -11.77
CA LYS A 25 5.40 -10.71 -11.71
C LYS A 25 5.20 -12.17 -11.34
N GLN A 26 4.39 -12.48 -10.32
CA GLN A 26 4.11 -13.84 -9.91
C GLN A 26 3.41 -14.65 -11.03
N PHE A 27 2.44 -14.06 -11.72
CA PHE A 27 1.73 -14.71 -12.81
C PHE A 27 2.65 -14.94 -14.01
N MET A 28 3.45 -13.94 -14.40
CA MET A 28 4.42 -14.05 -15.50
C MET A 28 5.49 -15.11 -15.20
N ASP A 29 6.09 -15.07 -14.02
CA ASP A 29 7.20 -15.96 -13.66
C ASP A 29 6.74 -17.44 -13.64
N LYS A 30 5.47 -17.70 -13.26
CA LYS A 30 4.95 -19.06 -13.05
C LYS A 30 4.12 -19.63 -14.19
N LYS A 31 3.48 -18.79 -15.01
CA LYS A 31 2.48 -19.21 -15.99
C LYS A 31 2.72 -18.72 -17.42
N LYS A 32 3.81 -18.03 -17.71
CA LYS A 32 4.13 -17.49 -19.05
C LYS A 32 4.14 -18.53 -20.18
N ASP A 33 4.45 -19.78 -19.86
CA ASP A 33 4.54 -20.86 -20.84
C ASP A 33 3.18 -21.58 -21.05
N GLU A 34 2.24 -21.41 -20.12
CA GLU A 34 0.90 -22.01 -20.13
C GLU A 34 -0.20 -21.01 -20.50
N TRP A 35 -0.02 -19.74 -20.13
CA TRP A 35 -1.00 -18.68 -20.28
C TRP A 35 -0.50 -17.59 -21.26
N ASP A 36 -1.40 -17.11 -22.14
CA ASP A 36 -1.19 -15.90 -22.93
C ASP A 36 -1.63 -14.68 -22.09
N ILE A 37 -0.68 -14.11 -21.32
CA ILE A 37 -0.93 -13.03 -20.38
C ILE A 37 -0.79 -11.69 -21.09
N ASN A 38 -1.85 -10.88 -21.04
CA ASN A 38 -1.93 -9.54 -21.60
C ASN A 38 -2.23 -8.53 -20.49
N LEU A 39 -1.70 -7.31 -20.61
CA LEU A 39 -1.82 -6.26 -19.60
C LEU A 39 -2.67 -5.10 -20.12
N LEU A 40 -3.69 -4.71 -19.35
CA LEU A 40 -4.48 -3.51 -19.57
C LEU A 40 -4.11 -2.49 -18.49
N SER A 41 -3.37 -1.44 -18.90
CA SER A 41 -2.92 -0.40 -17.95
C SER A 41 -4.03 0.62 -17.72
N MET A 42 -4.41 0.79 -16.44
CA MET A 42 -5.46 1.70 -15.98
C MET A 42 -4.87 2.84 -15.15
N PRO A 43 -5.50 4.02 -15.12
CA PRO A 43 -5.12 5.11 -14.24
C PRO A 43 -5.40 4.77 -12.77
N TRP A 44 -4.77 5.50 -11.86
CA TRP A 44 -5.04 5.48 -10.43
C TRP A 44 -5.15 6.91 -9.89
N GLY A 45 -6.38 7.43 -9.87
CA GLY A 45 -6.63 8.82 -9.53
C GLY A 45 -5.72 9.78 -10.28
N ASN A 46 -5.10 10.71 -9.59
CA ASN A 46 -4.15 11.69 -10.15
C ASN A 46 -2.68 11.22 -10.10
N THR A 47 -2.44 9.94 -9.77
CA THR A 47 -1.07 9.43 -9.67
C THR A 47 -0.38 9.37 -11.04
N PRO A 48 0.85 9.89 -11.19
CA PRO A 48 1.56 9.88 -12.46
C PRO A 48 1.82 8.47 -13.01
N PHE A 49 1.76 8.33 -14.34
CA PHE A 49 2.10 7.12 -15.10
C PHE A 49 3.61 7.09 -15.42
N THR A 50 4.44 7.20 -14.40
CA THR A 50 5.89 7.39 -14.57
C THR A 50 6.73 6.18 -14.18
N TYR A 51 6.10 5.09 -13.73
CA TYR A 51 6.86 3.90 -13.38
C TYR A 51 7.50 3.26 -14.61
N PRO A 52 8.82 2.97 -14.59
CA PRO A 52 9.52 2.35 -15.71
C PRO A 52 9.11 0.87 -15.85
N ILE A 53 8.23 0.61 -16.81
CA ILE A 53 7.74 -0.74 -17.10
C ILE A 53 8.83 -1.52 -17.88
N PRO A 54 9.15 -2.78 -17.49
CA PRO A 54 10.06 -3.64 -18.22
C PRO A 54 9.63 -3.84 -19.69
N THR A 55 10.61 -3.94 -20.60
CA THR A 55 10.33 -4.03 -22.06
C THR A 55 9.47 -5.24 -22.40
N GLU A 56 9.73 -6.38 -21.77
CA GLU A 56 8.97 -7.62 -21.96
C GLU A 56 7.49 -7.47 -21.53
N TRP A 57 7.20 -6.63 -20.55
CA TRP A 57 5.81 -6.34 -20.15
C TRP A 57 5.15 -5.34 -21.09
N ARG A 58 5.90 -4.36 -21.63
CA ARG A 58 5.36 -3.39 -22.62
C ARG A 58 4.82 -4.08 -23.86
N GLN A 59 5.44 -5.17 -24.30
CA GLN A 59 5.00 -5.97 -25.44
C GLN A 59 3.67 -6.70 -25.19
N LYS A 60 3.25 -6.81 -23.92
CA LYS A 60 2.00 -7.44 -23.49
C LYS A 60 0.84 -6.45 -23.32
N PHE A 61 1.08 -5.16 -23.51
CA PHE A 61 0.01 -4.17 -23.36
C PHE A 61 -1.00 -4.26 -24.50
N ILE A 62 -2.28 -4.25 -24.11
CA ILE A 62 -3.42 -4.21 -25.02
C ILE A 62 -4.29 -2.98 -24.71
N GLY A 63 -5.11 -2.59 -25.71
CA GLY A 63 -6.09 -1.52 -25.59
C GLY A 63 -7.52 -2.01 -25.47
N LEU A 64 -8.44 -1.06 -25.27
CA LEU A 64 -9.87 -1.29 -25.34
C LEU A 64 -10.42 -0.87 -26.70
N PRO A 65 -11.53 -1.49 -27.20
CA PRO A 65 -12.25 -2.63 -26.59
C PRO A 65 -11.52 -3.96 -26.76
N LEU A 66 -11.76 -4.90 -25.82
CA LEU A 66 -11.22 -6.26 -25.94
C LEU A 66 -11.81 -6.95 -27.17
N GLN A 67 -10.94 -7.57 -27.98
CA GLN A 67 -11.36 -8.26 -29.22
C GLN A 67 -12.09 -9.59 -28.92
N THR A 68 -11.78 -10.21 -27.79
CA THR A 68 -12.38 -11.48 -27.37
C THR A 68 -12.56 -11.49 -25.85
N LYS A 69 -13.56 -12.22 -25.36
CA LYS A 69 -13.73 -12.48 -23.93
C LYS A 69 -12.54 -13.31 -23.43
N PRO A 70 -11.79 -12.86 -22.41
CA PRO A 70 -10.67 -13.63 -21.86
C PRO A 70 -11.17 -14.86 -21.09
N ASP A 71 -10.35 -15.91 -21.06
CA ASP A 71 -10.61 -17.07 -20.20
C ASP A 71 -10.48 -16.68 -18.72
N ILE A 72 -9.46 -15.88 -18.40
CA ILE A 72 -9.22 -15.35 -17.06
C ILE A 72 -9.12 -13.82 -17.13
N TRP A 73 -9.91 -13.16 -16.30
CA TRP A 73 -9.85 -11.70 -16.06
C TRP A 73 -9.37 -11.44 -14.64
N VAL A 74 -8.27 -10.71 -14.49
CA VAL A 74 -7.75 -10.26 -13.21
C VAL A 74 -7.89 -8.75 -13.14
N GLN A 75 -8.59 -8.25 -12.14
CA GLN A 75 -8.77 -6.81 -11.96
C GLN A 75 -8.19 -6.37 -10.61
N ILE A 76 -7.21 -5.46 -10.66
CA ILE A 76 -6.50 -4.95 -9.48
C ILE A 76 -6.91 -3.50 -9.25
N THR A 77 -7.87 -3.28 -8.37
CA THR A 77 -8.47 -1.98 -8.09
C THR A 77 -9.34 -2.03 -6.83
N VAL A 78 -10.07 -0.96 -6.53
CA VAL A 78 -11.08 -0.93 -5.47
C VAL A 78 -12.35 -1.69 -5.88
N PRO A 79 -13.06 -2.33 -4.93
CA PRO A 79 -14.14 -3.25 -5.27
C PRO A 79 -15.30 -2.63 -6.07
N ASN A 80 -15.62 -1.34 -5.86
CA ASN A 80 -16.70 -0.67 -6.63
C ASN A 80 -16.45 -0.67 -8.15
N GLU A 81 -15.20 -0.82 -8.60
CA GLU A 81 -14.82 -0.88 -10.00
C GLU A 81 -14.79 -2.31 -10.56
N PHE A 82 -14.97 -3.34 -9.73
CA PHE A 82 -14.93 -4.73 -10.18
C PHE A 82 -16.01 -5.05 -11.21
N GLN A 83 -15.59 -5.71 -12.28
CA GLN A 83 -16.44 -6.16 -13.40
C GLN A 83 -16.08 -7.59 -13.80
N ALA A 84 -17.08 -8.45 -13.93
CA ALA A 84 -16.92 -9.83 -14.39
C ALA A 84 -16.81 -9.90 -15.93
N VAL A 85 -15.65 -9.57 -16.47
CA VAL A 85 -15.39 -9.49 -17.92
C VAL A 85 -14.97 -10.85 -18.51
N GLY A 86 -14.25 -11.66 -17.74
CA GLY A 86 -13.75 -12.97 -18.16
C GLY A 86 -14.75 -14.10 -17.97
N GLN A 87 -14.37 -15.30 -18.43
CA GLN A 87 -15.07 -16.53 -18.07
C GLN A 87 -14.85 -16.84 -16.59
N TYR A 88 -13.61 -16.63 -16.11
CA TYR A 88 -13.20 -16.71 -14.71
C TYR A 88 -12.63 -15.35 -14.27
N ASN A 89 -13.11 -14.83 -13.15
CA ASN A 89 -12.82 -13.46 -12.73
C ASN A 89 -12.15 -13.45 -11.35
N ILE A 90 -11.08 -12.70 -11.24
CA ILE A 90 -10.26 -12.56 -10.04
C ILE A 90 -10.18 -11.08 -9.70
N GLY A 91 -10.60 -10.70 -8.50
CA GLY A 91 -10.42 -9.38 -7.94
C GLY A 91 -9.21 -9.32 -7.03
N VAL A 92 -8.43 -8.26 -7.10
CA VAL A 92 -7.34 -7.97 -6.15
C VAL A 92 -7.53 -6.57 -5.60
N THR A 93 -7.61 -6.46 -4.28
CA THR A 93 -7.92 -5.17 -3.64
C THR A 93 -7.31 -5.05 -2.25
N ALA A 94 -6.86 -3.84 -1.90
CA ALA A 94 -6.46 -3.50 -0.53
C ALA A 94 -7.67 -3.14 0.38
N GLY A 95 -8.88 -3.12 -0.19
CA GLY A 95 -10.09 -2.80 0.55
C GLY A 95 -10.15 -1.34 1.02
N THR A 96 -10.71 -1.13 2.21
CA THR A 96 -10.77 0.16 2.89
C THR A 96 -9.88 0.17 4.14
N GLU A 97 -9.50 1.37 4.57
CA GLU A 97 -8.77 1.58 5.81
C GLU A 97 -9.69 2.01 6.97
N GLY A 98 -10.88 1.44 7.01
CA GLY A 98 -11.87 1.58 8.09
C GLY A 98 -12.30 0.22 8.65
N SER A 99 -13.03 0.23 9.76
CA SER A 99 -13.54 -1.01 10.40
C SER A 99 -14.62 -1.71 9.56
N ILE A 100 -15.27 -0.98 8.66
CA ILE A 100 -16.25 -1.48 7.67
C ILE A 100 -16.04 -0.76 6.34
N CYS A 101 -16.44 -1.39 5.25
CA CYS A 101 -16.45 -0.79 3.91
C CYS A 101 -17.89 -0.46 3.45
N ASN A 102 -18.00 0.14 2.26
CA ASN A 102 -19.29 0.30 1.61
C ASN A 102 -19.93 -1.09 1.40
N PRO A 103 -21.18 -1.32 1.86
CA PRO A 103 -21.85 -2.62 1.74
C PRO A 103 -22.07 -3.08 0.29
N GLU A 104 -22.07 -2.18 -0.70
CA GLU A 104 -22.11 -2.53 -2.12
C GLU A 104 -20.83 -3.27 -2.56
N TRP A 105 -19.72 -3.07 -1.85
CA TRP A 105 -18.47 -3.77 -2.15
C TRP A 105 -18.58 -5.28 -1.95
N ILE A 106 -19.46 -5.73 -1.05
CA ILE A 106 -19.73 -7.17 -0.88
C ILE A 106 -20.35 -7.75 -2.15
N ASP A 107 -21.29 -7.03 -2.77
CA ASP A 107 -21.89 -7.47 -4.04
C ASP A 107 -20.86 -7.48 -5.18
N LYS A 108 -19.94 -6.53 -5.15
CA LYS A 108 -18.87 -6.42 -6.16
C LYS A 108 -17.81 -7.51 -6.04
N ILE A 109 -17.35 -7.82 -4.83
CA ILE A 109 -16.41 -8.94 -4.64
C ILE A 109 -17.08 -10.29 -4.97
N ASN A 110 -18.38 -10.43 -4.75
CA ASN A 110 -19.14 -11.62 -5.08
C ASN A 110 -19.31 -11.85 -6.60
N GLN A 111 -19.00 -10.86 -7.44
CA GLN A 111 -18.92 -11.05 -8.90
C GLN A 111 -17.64 -11.80 -9.33
N MET A 112 -16.65 -11.89 -8.43
CA MET A 112 -15.38 -12.57 -8.66
C MET A 112 -15.43 -14.00 -8.10
N GLN A 113 -14.85 -14.96 -8.83
CA GLN A 113 -14.69 -16.32 -8.31
C GLN A 113 -13.68 -16.34 -7.16
N ILE A 114 -12.62 -15.52 -7.27
CA ILE A 114 -11.62 -15.34 -6.22
C ILE A 114 -11.45 -13.84 -5.97
N THR A 115 -11.36 -13.45 -4.70
CA THR A 115 -10.94 -12.11 -4.29
C THR A 115 -9.70 -12.21 -3.41
N ILE A 116 -8.63 -11.54 -3.81
CA ILE A 116 -7.35 -11.51 -3.09
C ILE A 116 -7.25 -10.20 -2.32
N VAL A 117 -6.88 -10.30 -1.05
CA VAL A 117 -6.66 -9.17 -0.15
C VAL A 117 -5.29 -9.28 0.52
N PRO A 118 -4.62 -8.15 0.86
CA PRO A 118 -3.24 -8.18 1.34
C PRO A 118 -3.09 -8.50 2.83
N SER A 119 -4.19 -8.54 3.59
CA SER A 119 -4.12 -8.71 5.05
C SER A 119 -5.38 -9.34 5.64
N GLU A 120 -5.21 -9.94 6.81
CA GLU A 120 -6.35 -10.44 7.62
C GLU A 120 -7.29 -9.29 8.03
N PHE A 121 -6.75 -8.09 8.23
CA PHE A 121 -7.56 -6.90 8.49
C PHE A 121 -8.54 -6.61 7.34
N THR A 122 -8.07 -6.60 6.10
CA THR A 122 -8.93 -6.35 4.94
C THR A 122 -9.99 -7.44 4.78
N LYS A 123 -9.61 -8.70 4.98
CA LYS A 123 -10.54 -9.83 4.97
C LYS A 123 -11.63 -9.63 6.02
N LYS A 124 -11.22 -9.37 7.26
CA LYS A 124 -12.15 -9.13 8.37
C LYS A 124 -13.07 -7.93 8.12
N THR A 125 -12.58 -6.87 7.51
CA THR A 125 -13.41 -5.69 7.16
C THR A 125 -14.56 -6.09 6.23
N PHE A 126 -14.34 -6.94 5.24
CA PHE A 126 -15.42 -7.46 4.38
C PHE A 126 -16.39 -8.35 5.15
N GLU A 127 -15.85 -9.27 5.99
CA GLU A 127 -16.67 -10.17 6.82
C GLU A 127 -17.54 -9.39 7.80
N ASP A 128 -16.99 -8.42 8.52
CA ASP A 128 -17.72 -7.56 9.46
C ASP A 128 -18.78 -6.70 8.74
N THR A 129 -18.46 -6.20 7.54
CA THR A 129 -19.44 -5.45 6.72
C THR A 129 -20.57 -6.33 6.26
N ALA A 130 -20.28 -7.54 5.76
CA ALA A 130 -21.30 -8.49 5.33
C ALA A 130 -22.21 -8.86 6.49
N ALA A 131 -21.65 -9.21 7.65
CA ALA A 131 -22.42 -9.54 8.85
C ALA A 131 -23.31 -8.37 9.31
N LYS A 132 -22.78 -7.15 9.35
CA LYS A 132 -23.52 -5.94 9.76
C LYS A 132 -24.71 -5.64 8.86
N HIS A 133 -24.60 -5.92 7.55
CA HIS A 133 -25.62 -5.60 6.55
C HIS A 133 -26.43 -6.82 6.06
N GLY A 134 -26.31 -7.97 6.73
CA GLY A 134 -27.06 -9.17 6.38
C GLY A 134 -26.70 -9.73 4.99
N LYS A 135 -25.48 -9.47 4.50
CA LYS A 135 -24.98 -9.97 3.22
C LYS A 135 -24.14 -11.24 3.41
N THR A 136 -24.04 -12.05 2.35
CA THR A 136 -23.20 -13.24 2.34
C THR A 136 -22.04 -13.03 1.38
N ILE A 137 -20.83 -13.41 1.80
CA ILE A 137 -19.65 -13.48 0.93
C ILE A 137 -19.65 -14.82 0.23
N THR A 138 -19.72 -14.82 -1.10
CA THR A 138 -19.73 -16.01 -1.96
C THR A 138 -18.43 -16.18 -2.74
N THR A 139 -17.66 -15.10 -2.93
CA THR A 139 -16.32 -15.18 -3.51
C THR A 139 -15.39 -16.00 -2.61
N ASN A 140 -14.42 -16.70 -3.23
CA ASN A 140 -13.34 -17.31 -2.46
C ASN A 140 -12.35 -16.22 -2.01
N LEU A 141 -12.48 -15.74 -0.77
CA LEU A 141 -11.72 -14.63 -0.23
C LEU A 141 -10.37 -15.12 0.32
N GLN A 142 -9.28 -14.82 -0.40
CA GLN A 142 -7.92 -15.26 -0.10
C GLN A 142 -7.07 -14.10 0.47
N VAL A 143 -6.33 -14.38 1.54
CA VAL A 143 -5.31 -13.46 2.06
C VAL A 143 -3.96 -13.84 1.47
N ILE A 144 -3.40 -12.97 0.63
CA ILE A 144 -2.04 -13.08 0.11
C ILE A 144 -1.34 -11.74 0.35
N SER A 145 -0.41 -11.73 1.27
CA SER A 145 0.29 -10.51 1.67
C SER A 145 1.18 -9.98 0.54
N GLU A 146 1.38 -8.66 0.56
CA GLU A 146 2.44 -8.04 -0.22
C GLU A 146 3.81 -8.46 0.34
N TYR A 147 4.87 -8.30 -0.45
CA TYR A 147 6.23 -8.66 -0.06
C TYR A 147 7.19 -7.50 -0.28
N PHE A 148 8.37 -7.57 0.30
CA PHE A 148 9.49 -6.72 -0.09
C PHE A 148 10.47 -7.48 -0.98
N ASP A 149 11.11 -6.78 -1.91
CA ASP A 149 12.18 -7.35 -2.72
C ASP A 149 13.46 -7.40 -1.88
N ASP A 150 13.83 -8.61 -1.46
CA ASP A 150 14.99 -8.88 -0.60
C ASP A 150 16.34 -8.64 -1.29
N LYS A 151 16.35 -8.48 -2.61
CA LYS A 151 17.54 -8.03 -3.36
C LYS A 151 17.75 -6.52 -3.27
N ILE A 152 16.67 -5.76 -3.03
CA ILE A 152 16.70 -4.30 -2.95
C ILE A 152 16.73 -3.85 -1.48
N TYR A 153 15.78 -4.33 -0.67
CA TYR A 153 15.63 -3.92 0.72
C TYR A 153 16.50 -4.80 1.64
N ASP A 154 17.82 -4.57 1.56
CA ASP A 154 18.81 -5.18 2.43
C ASP A 154 19.74 -4.11 2.99
N SER A 155 19.93 -4.13 4.32
CA SER A 155 20.84 -3.22 5.02
C SER A 155 22.32 -3.42 4.64
N ASN A 156 22.67 -4.56 4.07
CA ASN A 156 24.01 -4.86 3.60
C ASN A 156 24.24 -4.51 2.12
N ASN A 157 23.17 -4.17 1.38
CA ASN A 157 23.19 -3.86 -0.04
C ASN A 157 22.62 -2.46 -0.33
N VAL A 158 23.23 -1.44 0.27
CA VAL A 158 22.86 -0.04 0.00
C VAL A 158 23.73 0.46 -1.17
N THR A 159 23.16 0.48 -2.37
CA THR A 159 23.90 0.75 -3.64
C THR A 159 23.87 2.21 -4.07
N THR A 160 23.09 3.07 -3.39
CA THR A 160 22.93 4.49 -3.74
C THR A 160 22.84 5.36 -2.50
N THR A 161 22.71 6.66 -2.69
CA THR A 161 22.54 7.65 -1.63
C THR A 161 21.35 8.56 -1.93
N VAL A 162 20.83 9.22 -0.91
CA VAL A 162 19.85 10.31 -1.04
C VAL A 162 20.54 11.62 -0.68
N PRO A 163 21.02 12.42 -1.65
CA PRO A 163 21.86 13.60 -1.37
C PRO A 163 21.22 14.61 -0.43
N ALA A 164 19.90 14.77 -0.49
CA ALA A 164 19.16 15.67 0.39
C ALA A 164 19.36 15.38 1.88
N LEU A 165 19.70 14.15 2.27
CA LEU A 165 19.92 13.79 3.68
C LEU A 165 21.23 14.37 4.24
N SER A 166 22.16 14.81 3.39
CA SER A 166 23.41 15.48 3.82
C SER A 166 23.14 16.83 4.49
N THR A 167 21.99 17.46 4.21
CA THR A 167 21.59 18.76 4.80
C THR A 167 21.09 18.64 6.25
N ILE A 168 20.82 17.43 6.75
CA ILE A 168 20.41 17.23 8.13
C ILE A 168 21.56 17.57 9.05
N THR A 169 21.39 18.55 9.94
CA THR A 169 22.44 18.98 10.87
C THR A 169 22.45 18.20 12.17
N GLU A 170 21.29 17.65 12.56
CA GLU A 170 21.12 16.86 13.78
C GLU A 170 21.87 15.53 13.73
N LYS A 171 22.24 15.02 14.89
CA LYS A 171 22.93 13.72 15.02
C LYS A 171 21.96 12.56 14.78
N GLU A 172 20.68 12.75 15.07
CA GLU A 172 19.65 11.72 15.05
C GLU A 172 18.38 12.28 14.43
N ALA A 173 17.70 11.43 13.66
CA ALA A 173 16.43 11.76 13.05
C ALA A 173 15.44 10.59 13.14
N PHE A 174 14.18 10.92 13.26
CA PHE A 174 13.08 10.01 12.94
C PHE A 174 12.74 10.11 11.46
N LEU A 175 12.16 9.06 10.91
CA LEU A 175 11.60 9.04 9.57
C LEU A 175 10.09 8.83 9.66
N MET A 176 9.33 9.54 8.84
CA MET A 176 7.92 9.29 8.59
C MET A 176 7.68 9.24 7.08
N CYS A 177 6.98 8.20 6.61
CA CYS A 177 6.68 8.00 5.19
C CYS A 177 5.18 7.82 4.97
N GLY A 178 4.63 8.47 3.94
CA GLY A 178 3.25 8.28 3.50
C GLY A 178 2.67 9.51 2.84
N HIS A 179 1.56 9.34 2.11
CA HIS A 179 0.84 10.46 1.53
C HIS A 179 0.08 11.24 2.60
N TRP A 180 0.13 12.57 2.52
CA TRP A 180 -0.64 13.42 3.40
C TRP A 180 -2.01 13.71 2.78
N LEU A 181 -2.94 12.85 3.07
CA LEU A 181 -4.28 12.92 2.56
C LEU A 181 -5.13 14.02 3.22
N THR A 182 -6.40 14.10 2.81
CA THR A 182 -7.39 15.03 3.37
C THR A 182 -7.71 14.70 4.83
N GLY A 183 -8.10 15.73 5.58
CA GLY A 183 -8.43 15.64 6.99
C GLY A 183 -7.93 16.86 7.76
N GLN A 184 -8.65 17.26 8.81
CA GLN A 184 -8.21 18.27 9.76
C GLN A 184 -7.05 17.76 10.61
N LEU A 185 -6.53 18.58 11.52
CA LEU A 185 -5.45 18.20 12.42
C LEU A 185 -5.81 16.94 13.21
N GLY A 186 -4.99 15.89 13.06
CA GLY A 186 -5.21 14.60 13.68
C GLY A 186 -6.29 13.75 13.06
N GLU A 187 -6.90 14.20 11.95
CA GLU A 187 -8.00 13.51 11.27
C GLU A 187 -7.66 13.00 9.86
N ASP A 188 -6.45 13.24 9.37
CA ASP A 188 -5.96 12.57 8.17
C ASP A 188 -5.62 11.10 8.46
N ARG A 189 -5.91 10.20 7.53
CA ARG A 189 -5.75 8.74 7.73
C ARG A 189 -4.34 8.33 8.16
N LYS A 190 -3.31 8.90 7.56
CA LYS A 190 -1.91 8.65 7.96
C LYS A 190 -1.53 9.36 9.26
N ASN A 191 -2.40 10.26 9.74
CA ASN A 191 -2.22 11.03 10.97
C ASN A 191 -0.87 11.77 11.03
N ILE A 192 -0.46 12.32 9.86
CA ILE A 192 0.79 13.07 9.72
C ILE A 192 0.72 14.35 10.51
N SER A 193 -0.42 15.04 10.45
CA SER A 193 -0.65 16.28 11.20
C SER A 193 -0.58 16.06 12.71
N GLY A 194 -1.22 15.03 13.23
CA GLY A 194 -1.15 14.67 14.66
C GLY A 194 0.25 14.23 15.09
N ALA A 195 0.96 13.47 14.24
CA ALA A 195 2.33 13.05 14.51
C ALA A 195 3.30 14.25 14.56
N LEU A 196 3.18 15.21 13.64
CA LEU A 196 3.96 16.45 13.65
C LEU A 196 3.69 17.27 14.91
N HIS A 197 2.42 17.46 15.27
CA HIS A 197 2.07 18.19 16.49
C HIS A 197 2.63 17.49 17.75
N CYS A 198 2.51 16.16 17.84
CA CYS A 198 3.08 15.37 18.92
C CYS A 198 4.61 15.49 18.96
N PHE A 199 5.29 15.40 17.82
CA PHE A 199 6.74 15.57 17.71
C PHE A 199 7.20 16.94 18.19
N PHE A 200 6.54 18.02 17.74
CA PHE A 200 6.84 19.38 18.18
C PHE A 200 6.62 19.56 19.68
N THR A 201 5.47 19.14 20.20
CA THR A 201 5.16 19.21 21.64
C THR A 201 6.19 18.46 22.48
N THR A 202 6.63 17.29 22.02
CA THR A 202 7.58 16.45 22.75
C THR A 202 8.97 17.05 22.84
N PHE A 203 9.45 17.71 21.78
CA PHE A 203 10.86 18.12 21.70
C PHE A 203 11.10 19.64 21.79
N LYS A 204 10.07 20.50 21.79
CA LYS A 204 10.25 21.97 21.80
C LYS A 204 11.15 22.47 22.93
N ASP A 205 11.04 21.90 24.12
CA ASP A 205 11.77 22.35 25.32
C ASP A 205 13.02 21.51 25.63
N LYS A 206 13.37 20.56 24.73
CA LYS A 206 14.57 19.75 24.95
C LYS A 206 15.83 20.49 24.50
N LYS A 207 16.92 20.34 25.28
CA LYS A 207 18.23 20.92 24.94
C LYS A 207 18.79 20.34 23.65
N THR A 208 18.72 19.02 23.49
CA THR A 208 19.08 18.31 22.25
C THR A 208 17.79 17.81 21.58
N LYS A 209 17.59 18.17 20.34
CA LYS A 209 16.41 17.81 19.56
C LYS A 209 16.81 16.89 18.40
N PRO A 210 16.08 15.81 18.16
CA PRO A 210 16.22 15.05 16.93
C PRO A 210 15.57 15.83 15.77
N ALA A 211 15.93 15.50 14.54
CA ALA A 211 15.17 15.90 13.36
C ALA A 211 14.01 14.94 13.08
N LEU A 212 13.04 15.41 12.29
CA LEU A 212 12.09 14.54 11.59
C LEU A 212 12.31 14.68 10.08
N VAL A 213 12.60 13.57 9.42
CA VAL A 213 12.56 13.48 7.96
C VAL A 213 11.15 13.05 7.58
N LEU A 214 10.43 13.91 6.88
CA LEU A 214 9.08 13.66 6.42
C LEU A 214 9.09 13.38 4.91
N LYS A 215 9.04 12.11 4.53
CA LYS A 215 8.89 11.67 3.13
C LYS A 215 7.41 11.61 2.81
N THR A 216 6.89 12.68 2.22
CA THR A 216 5.47 12.83 1.94
C THR A 216 5.19 13.63 0.68
N SER A 217 3.98 13.45 0.17
CA SER A 217 3.34 14.26 -0.87
C SER A 217 1.82 14.19 -0.65
N GLY A 218 1.05 15.01 -1.34
CA GLY A 218 -0.40 14.84 -1.45
C GLY A 218 -0.71 13.65 -2.38
N ALA A 219 -0.88 13.92 -3.66
CA ALA A 219 -1.12 12.89 -4.66
C ALA A 219 -0.10 12.93 -5.82
N THR A 220 0.65 14.04 -5.95
CA THR A 220 1.59 14.27 -7.04
C THR A 220 2.95 14.69 -6.49
N TYR A 221 3.90 14.98 -7.39
CA TYR A 221 5.20 15.54 -7.05
C TYR A 221 5.40 16.92 -7.67
N SER A 222 4.31 17.64 -7.95
CA SER A 222 4.33 18.98 -8.52
C SER A 222 4.83 20.02 -7.51
N VAL A 223 5.22 21.19 -8.01
CA VAL A 223 5.60 22.33 -7.18
C VAL A 223 4.41 22.78 -6.30
N THR A 224 3.20 22.74 -6.86
CA THR A 224 1.98 23.09 -6.11
C THR A 224 1.73 22.12 -4.96
N ASP A 225 1.84 20.82 -5.21
CA ASP A 225 1.70 19.79 -4.16
C ASP A 225 2.73 20.01 -3.04
N ARG A 226 3.99 20.29 -3.40
CA ARG A 226 5.03 20.61 -2.42
C ARG A 226 4.67 21.83 -1.58
N TRP A 227 4.21 22.91 -2.22
CA TRP A 227 3.81 24.13 -1.55
C TRP A 227 2.64 23.89 -0.57
N GLU A 228 1.66 23.08 -0.95
CA GLU A 228 0.56 22.70 -0.08
C GLU A 228 1.04 21.92 1.16
N ILE A 229 1.97 21.00 0.98
CA ILE A 229 2.57 20.26 2.11
C ILE A 229 3.36 21.20 3.03
N GLU A 230 4.16 22.10 2.47
CA GLU A 230 4.91 23.11 3.24
C GLU A 230 3.96 24.01 4.04
N ASN A 231 2.84 24.44 3.46
CA ASN A 231 1.80 25.21 4.15
C ASN A 231 1.18 24.44 5.30
N LYS A 232 0.84 23.15 5.12
CA LYS A 232 0.31 22.30 6.20
C LYS A 232 1.30 22.19 7.37
N ILE A 233 2.59 22.01 7.07
CA ILE A 233 3.65 21.98 8.10
C ILE A 233 3.70 23.32 8.86
N ASN A 234 3.67 24.45 8.13
CA ASN A 234 3.71 25.78 8.72
C ASN A 234 2.47 26.07 9.58
N GLN A 235 1.29 25.69 9.13
CA GLN A 235 0.06 25.81 9.95
C GLN A 235 0.20 25.10 11.30
N ILE A 236 0.75 23.90 11.33
CA ILE A 236 1.00 23.18 12.59
C ILE A 236 2.05 23.89 13.44
N ARG A 237 3.12 24.42 12.83
CA ARG A 237 4.13 25.22 13.55
C ARG A 237 3.55 26.49 14.14
N ASP A 238 2.67 27.16 13.41
CA ASP A 238 2.05 28.43 13.84
C ASP A 238 1.11 28.26 15.04
N MET A 239 0.56 27.07 15.26
CA MET A 239 -0.20 26.73 16.47
C MET A 239 0.61 26.90 17.77
N PHE A 240 1.94 26.89 17.69
CA PHE A 240 2.82 27.09 18.85
C PHE A 240 3.13 28.57 19.13
N GLY A 241 2.62 29.50 18.32
CA GLY A 241 2.76 30.95 18.53
C GLY A 241 4.22 31.38 18.72
N ALA A 242 4.52 32.11 19.80
CA ALA A 242 5.87 32.58 20.11
C ALA A 242 6.89 31.42 20.33
N GLU A 243 6.44 30.22 20.70
CA GLU A 243 7.30 29.07 20.95
C GLU A 243 7.79 28.39 19.67
N LYS A 244 7.29 28.78 18.49
CA LYS A 244 7.69 28.15 17.21
C LYS A 244 9.21 28.20 16.95
N LYS A 245 9.92 29.16 17.54
CA LYS A 245 11.39 29.27 17.47
C LYS A 245 12.12 28.14 18.22
N LYS A 246 11.42 27.47 19.13
CA LYS A 246 11.96 26.36 19.94
C LYS A 246 11.67 25.00 19.34
N LEU A 247 10.93 24.90 18.24
CA LEU A 247 10.52 23.63 17.65
C LEU A 247 11.73 22.89 17.05
N PRO A 248 11.72 21.55 17.07
CA PRO A 248 12.70 20.74 16.35
C PRO A 248 12.56 20.92 14.84
N ASN A 249 13.63 20.60 14.10
CA ASN A 249 13.61 20.70 12.65
C ASN A 249 12.84 19.54 11.99
N VAL A 250 12.12 19.90 10.94
CA VAL A 250 11.46 18.95 10.02
C VAL A 250 12.04 19.17 8.63
N TYR A 251 12.55 18.10 8.03
CA TYR A 251 13.08 18.08 6.67
C TYR A 251 12.07 17.43 5.75
N LEU A 252 11.47 18.20 4.87
CA LEU A 252 10.53 17.70 3.88
C LEU A 252 11.30 17.05 2.72
N LEU A 253 11.13 15.75 2.54
CA LEU A 253 11.61 15.00 1.39
C LEU A 253 10.42 14.76 0.45
N HIS A 254 10.16 15.74 -0.39
CA HIS A 254 9.10 15.71 -1.41
C HIS A 254 9.69 15.32 -2.75
N GLY A 255 9.03 14.43 -3.46
CA GLY A 255 9.48 13.90 -4.74
C GLY A 255 9.43 12.38 -4.78
N ASP A 256 9.61 11.82 -5.96
CA ASP A 256 9.70 10.37 -6.13
C ASP A 256 11.11 9.87 -5.79
N LEU A 257 11.19 8.67 -5.25
CA LEU A 257 12.42 7.95 -5.00
C LEU A 257 12.31 6.55 -5.59
N THR A 258 13.37 6.10 -6.21
CA THR A 258 13.48 4.69 -6.63
C THR A 258 13.52 3.77 -5.39
N ASN A 259 13.23 2.49 -5.59
CA ASN A 259 13.32 1.51 -4.49
C ASN A 259 14.74 1.45 -3.87
N ALA A 260 15.79 1.61 -4.68
CA ALA A 260 17.17 1.68 -4.18
C ALA A 260 17.40 2.93 -3.31
N GLU A 261 16.88 4.09 -3.72
CA GLU A 261 16.95 5.32 -2.92
C GLU A 261 16.09 5.22 -1.65
N MET A 262 14.93 4.55 -1.71
CA MET A 262 14.13 4.26 -0.50
C MET A 262 14.92 3.36 0.46
N ASN A 263 15.59 2.31 -0.03
CA ASN A 263 16.47 1.50 0.80
C ASN A 263 17.61 2.34 1.42
N ALA A 264 18.24 3.23 0.65
CA ALA A 264 19.27 4.14 1.14
C ALA A 264 18.73 5.12 2.21
N LEU A 265 17.53 5.66 2.02
CA LEU A 265 16.84 6.50 3.01
C LEU A 265 16.61 5.73 4.32
N TYR A 266 16.05 4.53 4.24
CA TYR A 266 15.77 3.69 5.41
C TYR A 266 17.05 3.33 6.18
N ASN A 267 18.14 3.05 5.48
CA ASN A 267 19.41 2.65 6.08
C ASN A 267 20.31 3.84 6.48
N HIS A 268 19.96 5.08 6.11
CA HIS A 268 20.78 6.25 6.44
C HIS A 268 21.12 6.31 7.94
N ASN A 269 22.39 6.60 8.26
CA ASN A 269 22.94 6.49 9.63
C ASN A 269 22.27 7.42 10.67
N LYS A 270 21.77 8.60 10.23
CA LYS A 270 21.04 9.54 11.10
C LYS A 270 19.62 9.09 11.39
N ILE A 271 19.00 8.29 10.53
CA ILE A 271 17.66 7.73 10.76
C ILE A 271 17.75 6.65 11.83
N LYS A 272 17.17 6.92 13.01
CA LYS A 272 17.20 6.00 14.15
C LYS A 272 15.94 5.13 14.23
N ALA A 273 14.79 5.69 13.90
CA ALA A 273 13.53 4.96 13.93
C ALA A 273 12.56 5.50 12.89
N MET A 274 11.62 4.66 12.46
CA MET A 274 10.44 5.09 11.72
C MET A 274 9.29 5.31 12.69
N ILE A 275 8.56 6.40 12.51
CA ILE A 275 7.29 6.67 13.20
C ILE A 275 6.14 6.60 12.21
N SER A 276 5.04 6.00 12.65
CA SER A 276 3.78 5.98 11.93
C SER A 276 2.65 6.06 12.93
N PHE A 277 1.82 7.09 12.82
CA PHE A 277 0.61 7.22 13.65
C PHE A 277 -0.64 6.89 12.83
N THR A 278 -0.44 6.15 11.75
CA THR A 278 -1.53 5.78 10.82
C THR A 278 -2.72 5.20 11.59
N LYS A 279 -3.89 5.63 11.20
CA LYS A 279 -5.15 5.20 11.82
C LYS A 279 -5.60 3.83 11.29
N ALA A 280 -5.26 3.51 10.03
CA ALA A 280 -5.38 2.19 9.43
C ALA A 280 -4.63 2.11 8.10
N GLU A 281 -4.23 0.89 7.74
CA GLU A 281 -3.58 0.51 6.49
C GLU A 281 -4.22 -0.75 5.93
N GLY A 282 -4.41 -0.82 4.62
CA GLY A 282 -4.73 -2.10 3.97
C GLY A 282 -3.61 -3.11 4.16
N PHE A 283 -2.35 -2.66 4.07
CA PHE A 283 -1.17 -3.47 4.35
C PHE A 283 -0.08 -2.70 5.13
N GLY A 284 0.46 -1.61 4.57
CA GLY A 284 1.47 -0.79 5.23
C GLY A 284 2.90 -1.03 4.72
N ARG A 285 3.07 -1.15 3.42
CA ARG A 285 4.34 -1.44 2.73
C ARG A 285 5.57 -0.68 3.26
N PRO A 286 5.56 0.65 3.47
CA PRO A 286 6.76 1.36 3.96
C PRO A 286 7.25 0.86 5.33
N LEU A 287 6.34 0.37 6.17
CA LEU A 287 6.70 -0.21 7.47
C LEU A 287 7.33 -1.60 7.31
N LEU A 288 6.83 -2.42 6.36
CA LEU A 288 7.42 -3.70 6.02
C LEU A 288 8.85 -3.53 5.50
N GLU A 289 9.03 -2.64 4.52
CA GLU A 289 10.34 -2.33 3.93
C GLU A 289 11.33 -1.79 4.99
N PHE A 290 10.88 -0.86 5.84
CA PHE A 290 11.72 -0.33 6.91
C PHE A 290 12.11 -1.40 7.95
N ALA A 291 11.24 -2.37 8.23
CA ALA A 291 11.51 -3.44 9.18
C ALA A 291 12.77 -4.26 8.80
N THR A 292 13.10 -4.34 7.50
CA THR A 292 14.32 -5.02 7.01
C THR A 292 15.61 -4.40 7.50
N THR A 293 15.60 -3.12 7.90
CA THR A 293 16.77 -2.42 8.47
C THR A 293 17.11 -2.88 9.88
N GLY A 294 16.18 -3.53 10.57
CA GLY A 294 16.28 -3.83 11.99
C GLY A 294 16.40 -2.57 12.87
N LYS A 295 15.92 -1.41 12.41
CA LYS A 295 15.79 -0.19 13.22
C LYS A 295 14.40 -0.14 13.87
N PRO A 296 14.26 0.53 15.03
CA PRO A 296 12.99 0.61 15.75
C PRO A 296 11.86 1.21 14.91
N ILE A 297 10.67 0.63 15.08
CA ILE A 297 9.41 1.14 14.53
C ILE A 297 8.51 1.56 15.69
N ILE A 298 7.95 2.76 15.63
CA ILE A 298 7.01 3.32 16.60
C ILE A 298 5.67 3.47 15.88
N ALA A 299 4.74 2.57 16.12
CA ALA A 299 3.48 2.50 15.39
C ALA A 299 2.38 1.80 16.19
N PRO A 300 1.08 2.02 15.90
CA PRO A 300 0.02 1.19 16.44
C PRO A 300 0.12 -0.24 15.89
N HIS A 301 -0.19 -1.22 16.72
CA HIS A 301 -0.37 -2.60 16.28
C HIS A 301 -1.84 -2.82 15.93
N TYR A 302 -2.24 -2.28 14.78
CA TYR A 302 -3.62 -2.30 14.28
C TYR A 302 -3.62 -2.30 12.75
N SER A 303 -4.68 -2.86 12.14
CA SER A 303 -4.90 -2.97 10.69
C SER A 303 -3.87 -3.86 9.97
N GLY A 304 -3.75 -3.74 8.65
CA GLY A 304 -2.92 -4.64 7.84
C GLY A 304 -1.47 -4.77 8.25
N GLN A 305 -0.90 -3.72 8.85
CA GLN A 305 0.47 -3.77 9.37
C GLN A 305 0.65 -4.74 10.55
N ALA A 306 -0.42 -5.12 11.25
CA ALA A 306 -0.35 -6.06 12.37
C ALA A 306 0.00 -7.50 11.92
N ASP A 307 -0.17 -7.82 10.65
CA ASP A 307 0.18 -9.13 10.10
C ASP A 307 1.70 -9.35 10.11
N PHE A 308 2.46 -8.29 9.82
CA PHE A 308 3.92 -8.38 9.75
C PHE A 308 4.67 -7.65 10.88
N LEU A 309 4.06 -6.70 11.59
CA LEU A 309 4.65 -6.09 12.78
C LEU A 309 4.24 -6.88 14.02
N LYS A 310 5.22 -7.48 14.72
CA LYS A 310 4.94 -8.17 15.98
C LYS A 310 4.93 -7.16 17.12
N LYS A 311 3.85 -7.15 17.90
CA LYS A 311 3.63 -6.20 19.01
C LYS A 311 4.79 -6.15 20.00
N GLU A 312 5.39 -7.29 20.26
CA GLU A 312 6.52 -7.45 21.19
C GLU A 312 7.87 -7.00 20.60
N PHE A 313 7.97 -6.78 19.28
CA PHE A 313 9.22 -6.41 18.61
C PHE A 313 9.26 -4.94 18.16
N ILE A 314 8.13 -4.24 18.23
CA ILE A 314 8.02 -2.82 17.89
C ILE A 314 7.70 -1.99 19.13
N CYS A 315 7.85 -0.68 19.05
CA CYS A 315 7.29 0.25 20.01
C CYS A 315 5.79 0.43 19.70
N ALA A 316 4.98 -0.52 20.18
CA ALA A 316 3.54 -0.54 19.92
C ALA A 316 2.84 0.59 20.69
N LEU A 317 2.21 1.51 19.96
CA LEU A 317 1.47 2.62 20.54
C LEU A 317 0.05 2.18 20.93
N PRO A 318 -0.36 2.43 22.19
CA PRO A 318 -1.75 2.26 22.60
C PRO A 318 -2.62 3.35 21.99
N GLY A 319 -3.93 3.12 22.02
CA GLY A 319 -4.93 4.08 21.55
C GLY A 319 -6.33 3.51 21.64
N THR A 320 -7.26 4.13 20.96
CA THR A 320 -8.68 3.77 20.96
C THR A 320 -9.26 3.79 19.53
N MET A 321 -10.33 3.05 19.34
CA MET A 321 -11.14 3.17 18.12
C MET A 321 -11.94 4.47 18.18
N THR A 322 -11.87 5.25 17.11
CA THR A 322 -12.61 6.51 16.96
C THR A 322 -13.37 6.50 15.65
N ASN A 323 -14.49 7.20 15.58
CA ASN A 323 -15.23 7.35 14.33
C ASN A 323 -14.39 8.14 13.32
N ILE A 324 -14.58 7.84 12.04
CA ILE A 324 -13.95 8.60 10.96
C ILE A 324 -14.57 10.00 10.95
N HIS A 325 -13.71 11.02 11.08
CA HIS A 325 -14.14 12.41 11.06
C HIS A 325 -14.66 12.82 9.67
N GLU A 326 -15.68 13.66 9.61
CA GLU A 326 -16.29 14.10 8.34
C GLU A 326 -15.31 14.73 7.36
N SER A 327 -14.26 15.40 7.86
CA SER A 327 -13.21 16.01 7.01
C SER A 327 -12.33 14.99 6.27
N ALA A 328 -12.36 13.71 6.67
CA ALA A 328 -11.64 12.61 6.04
C ALA A 328 -12.57 11.60 5.37
N ALA A 329 -13.87 11.67 5.69
CA ALA A 329 -14.87 10.76 5.14
C ALA A 329 -15.10 10.97 3.64
N ASN A 330 -15.31 9.88 2.92
CA ASN A 330 -15.63 9.85 1.49
C ASN A 330 -16.26 8.49 1.14
N ASP A 331 -16.44 8.19 -0.14
CA ASP A 331 -17.04 6.92 -0.61
C ASP A 331 -16.22 5.67 -0.22
N PHE A 332 -14.96 5.83 0.13
CA PHE A 332 -14.05 4.74 0.55
C PHE A 332 -13.87 4.66 2.06
N LEU A 333 -13.95 5.79 2.75
CA LEU A 333 -13.81 5.92 4.19
C LEU A 333 -15.14 6.40 4.75
N LEU A 334 -16.00 5.47 5.16
CA LEU A 334 -17.36 5.75 5.62
C LEU A 334 -17.34 6.46 6.98
N LYS A 335 -18.18 7.47 7.14
CA LYS A 335 -18.34 8.22 8.39
C LYS A 335 -18.76 7.35 9.58
N GLU A 336 -19.54 6.30 9.34
CA GLU A 336 -19.97 5.32 10.34
C GLU A 336 -18.94 4.23 10.65
N ALA A 337 -17.82 4.20 9.91
CA ALA A 337 -16.70 3.34 10.20
C ALA A 337 -15.81 3.93 11.30
N GLN A 338 -14.99 3.08 11.87
CA GLN A 338 -14.00 3.45 12.87
C GLN A 338 -12.59 3.13 12.39
N TRP A 339 -11.63 3.84 12.95
CA TRP A 339 -10.21 3.60 12.81
C TRP A 339 -9.49 3.81 14.14
N PHE A 340 -8.23 3.44 14.20
CA PHE A 340 -7.46 3.50 15.44
C PHE A 340 -6.77 4.85 15.61
N THR A 341 -6.97 5.52 16.72
CA THR A 341 -6.27 6.77 17.07
C THR A 341 -5.33 6.52 18.23
N VAL A 342 -4.04 6.81 18.04
CA VAL A 342 -3.00 6.61 19.04
C VAL A 342 -3.15 7.59 20.23
N ASP A 343 -2.70 7.19 21.41
CA ASP A 343 -2.50 8.09 22.55
C ASP A 343 -1.25 8.93 22.30
N TYR A 344 -1.45 10.21 21.97
CA TYR A 344 -0.35 11.14 21.67
C TYR A 344 0.55 11.41 22.90
N GLY A 345 0.00 11.39 24.11
CA GLY A 345 0.77 11.58 25.35
C GLY A 345 1.73 10.43 25.59
N TYR A 346 1.26 9.20 25.38
CA TYR A 346 2.09 8.01 25.40
C TYR A 346 3.11 7.99 24.27
N ALA A 347 2.68 8.32 23.05
CA ALA A 347 3.55 8.38 21.89
C ALA A 347 4.74 9.34 22.11
N GLY A 348 4.48 10.54 22.63
CA GLY A 348 5.55 11.50 22.97
C GLY A 348 6.57 10.94 23.97
N LYS A 349 6.13 10.20 25.00
CA LYS A 349 7.03 9.51 25.94
C LYS A 349 7.88 8.46 25.21
N MET A 350 7.29 7.71 24.29
CA MET A 350 7.99 6.67 23.55
C MET A 350 8.98 7.23 22.52
N LEU A 351 8.70 8.38 21.90
CA LEU A 351 9.69 9.06 21.05
C LEU A 351 10.98 9.35 21.82
N ILE A 352 10.87 9.81 23.08
CA ILE A 352 12.03 10.05 23.96
C ILE A 352 12.68 8.72 24.34
N ASP A 353 11.89 7.73 24.76
CA ASP A 353 12.38 6.44 25.27
C ASP A 353 13.17 5.67 24.20
N VAL A 354 12.69 5.68 22.95
CA VAL A 354 13.35 4.97 21.85
C VAL A 354 14.77 5.54 21.60
N LEU A 355 14.96 6.84 21.66
CA LEU A 355 16.30 7.45 21.52
C LEU A 355 17.17 7.20 22.76
N LYS A 356 16.59 7.37 23.97
CA LYS A 356 17.32 7.18 25.24
C LYS A 356 17.76 5.73 25.44
N ASN A 357 16.92 4.79 25.12
CA ASN A 357 17.12 3.34 25.30
C ASN A 357 17.34 2.62 23.96
N TYR A 358 18.01 3.29 22.99
CA TYR A 358 18.14 2.85 21.60
C TYR A 358 18.67 1.41 21.47
N LYS A 359 19.64 1.02 22.28
CA LYS A 359 20.23 -0.34 22.23
C LYS A 359 19.16 -1.42 22.47
N ARG A 360 18.29 -1.24 23.46
CA ARG A 360 17.18 -2.16 23.77
C ARG A 360 16.21 -2.26 22.59
N TRP A 361 15.78 -1.12 22.07
CA TRP A 361 14.83 -1.07 20.96
C TRP A 361 15.41 -1.63 19.66
N LYS A 362 16.70 -1.42 19.41
CA LYS A 362 17.43 -1.99 18.27
C LYS A 362 17.48 -3.53 18.37
N GLN A 363 17.63 -4.10 19.55
CA GLN A 363 17.60 -5.56 19.75
C GLN A 363 16.22 -6.14 19.40
N LEU A 364 15.13 -5.49 19.82
CA LEU A 364 13.77 -5.91 19.46
C LEU A 364 13.53 -5.76 17.94
N ALA A 365 13.92 -4.65 17.37
CA ALA A 365 13.81 -4.41 15.94
C ALA A 365 14.63 -5.41 15.09
N THR A 366 15.74 -5.91 15.62
CA THR A 366 16.50 -7.00 14.98
C THR A 366 15.66 -8.29 14.92
N ARG A 367 14.90 -8.62 15.96
CA ARG A 367 13.96 -9.75 15.93
C ARG A 367 12.83 -9.52 14.92
N GLN A 368 12.32 -8.29 14.84
CA GLN A 368 11.33 -7.89 13.83
C GLN A 368 11.87 -8.10 12.41
N ARG A 369 13.12 -7.70 12.16
CA ARG A 369 13.80 -7.95 10.87
C ARG A 369 13.85 -9.45 10.55
N TYR A 370 14.27 -10.29 11.47
CA TYR A 370 14.31 -11.75 11.25
C TYR A 370 12.92 -12.30 10.93
N PHE A 371 11.89 -11.83 11.62
CA PHE A 371 10.52 -12.27 11.34
C PHE A 371 10.08 -11.92 9.92
N VAL A 372 10.23 -10.66 9.49
CA VAL A 372 9.79 -10.26 8.14
C VAL A 372 10.63 -10.94 7.05
N ASN A 373 11.94 -11.10 7.26
CA ASN A 373 12.81 -11.81 6.33
C ASN A 373 12.49 -13.31 6.19
N SER A 374 11.81 -13.90 7.17
CA SER A 374 11.40 -15.31 7.10
C SER A 374 10.03 -15.52 6.46
N LYS A 375 9.18 -14.49 6.36
CA LYS A 375 7.76 -14.64 6.00
C LYS A 375 7.27 -13.77 4.85
N PHE A 376 7.93 -12.62 4.59
CA PHE A 376 7.44 -11.61 3.65
C PHE A 376 8.42 -11.31 2.52
N THR A 377 9.29 -12.26 2.20
CA THR A 377 10.19 -12.20 1.04
C THR A 377 9.46 -12.59 -0.23
N VAL A 378 10.05 -12.27 -1.38
CA VAL A 378 9.57 -12.75 -2.70
C VAL A 378 9.32 -14.25 -2.68
N LYS A 379 10.27 -15.03 -2.14
CA LYS A 379 10.17 -16.50 -2.08
C LYS A 379 8.98 -16.96 -1.24
N SER A 380 8.84 -16.45 -0.01
CA SER A 380 7.81 -16.90 0.94
C SER A 380 6.40 -16.61 0.42
N ILE A 381 6.20 -15.47 -0.22
CA ILE A 381 4.89 -15.10 -0.80
C ILE A 381 4.67 -15.83 -2.14
N SER A 382 5.72 -16.09 -2.91
CA SER A 382 5.63 -16.86 -4.15
C SER A 382 5.05 -18.27 -3.93
N GLU A 383 5.34 -18.90 -2.80
CA GLU A 383 4.77 -20.21 -2.43
C GLU A 383 3.24 -20.13 -2.24
N GLN A 384 2.71 -19.00 -1.76
CA GLN A 384 1.24 -18.80 -1.67
C GLN A 384 0.62 -18.63 -3.06
N TYR A 385 1.34 -18.01 -4.00
CA TYR A 385 0.88 -17.91 -5.39
C TYR A 385 0.86 -19.26 -6.11
N ASP A 386 1.71 -20.23 -5.77
CA ASP A 386 1.62 -21.59 -6.33
C ASP A 386 0.26 -22.21 -5.97
N ILE A 387 -0.14 -22.12 -4.72
CA ILE A 387 -1.45 -22.64 -4.24
C ILE A 387 -2.60 -21.89 -4.93
N LEU A 388 -2.51 -20.57 -5.07
CA LEU A 388 -3.52 -19.75 -5.74
C LEU A 388 -3.66 -20.15 -7.22
N LEU A 389 -2.55 -20.30 -7.93
CA LEU A 389 -2.55 -20.61 -9.36
C LEU A 389 -3.11 -22.02 -9.63
N ASP A 390 -2.81 -22.98 -8.78
CA ASP A 390 -3.44 -24.30 -8.82
C ASP A 390 -4.96 -24.25 -8.61
N LEU A 391 -5.42 -23.37 -7.71
CA LEU A 391 -6.84 -23.14 -7.48
C LEU A 391 -7.52 -22.49 -8.71
N ILE A 392 -6.86 -21.53 -9.35
CA ILE A 392 -7.34 -20.88 -10.57
C ILE A 392 -7.43 -21.90 -11.71
N ASP A 393 -6.41 -22.74 -11.88
CA ASP A 393 -6.39 -23.77 -12.92
C ASP A 393 -7.55 -24.75 -12.75
N LYS A 394 -7.77 -25.27 -11.55
CA LYS A 394 -8.90 -26.15 -11.23
C LYS A 394 -10.26 -25.48 -11.47
N GLY A 395 -10.38 -24.20 -11.08
CA GLY A 395 -11.59 -23.42 -11.29
C GLY A 395 -11.89 -23.20 -12.78
N THR A 396 -10.87 -22.87 -13.57
CA THR A 396 -11.02 -22.65 -15.02
C THR A 396 -11.27 -23.93 -15.81
N ASP A 397 -10.68 -25.04 -15.38
CA ASP A 397 -10.92 -26.36 -16.02
C ASP A 397 -12.36 -26.86 -15.85
N SER A 398 -13.04 -26.41 -14.80
CA SER A 398 -14.45 -26.74 -14.54
C SER A 398 -15.44 -25.96 -15.41
N ILE A 399 -14.99 -24.92 -16.10
CA ILE A 399 -15.85 -24.11 -16.99
C ILE A 399 -15.99 -24.83 -18.34
N PRO A 400 -17.23 -25.04 -18.84
CA PRO A 400 -17.43 -25.63 -20.16
C PRO A 400 -16.73 -24.81 -21.24
N LYS A 401 -15.90 -25.46 -22.06
CA LYS A 401 -15.25 -24.79 -23.21
C LYS A 401 -16.35 -24.24 -24.12
N GLN A 402 -16.32 -22.95 -24.44
CA GLN A 402 -17.21 -22.41 -25.45
C GLN A 402 -16.95 -23.10 -26.78
N VAL A 403 -17.99 -23.75 -27.33
CA VAL A 403 -17.93 -24.29 -28.68
C VAL A 403 -17.78 -23.09 -29.62
N GLU A 404 -16.67 -23.02 -30.34
CA GLU A 404 -16.53 -22.05 -31.43
C GLU A 404 -17.68 -22.23 -32.39
N LEU A 405 -18.68 -21.36 -32.37
CA LEU A 405 -19.69 -21.28 -33.41
C LEU A 405 -18.98 -20.90 -34.70
N LYS A 406 -18.66 -21.88 -35.52
CA LYS A 406 -18.23 -21.62 -36.90
C LYS A 406 -19.41 -20.98 -37.63
N LEU A 407 -19.43 -19.64 -37.67
CA LEU A 407 -20.40 -18.94 -38.52
C LEU A 407 -20.26 -19.47 -39.95
N PRO A 408 -21.36 -19.85 -40.59
CA PRO A 408 -21.31 -20.28 -42.01
C PRO A 408 -20.74 -19.13 -42.82
N LYS A 409 -19.78 -19.43 -43.69
CA LYS A 409 -19.23 -18.44 -44.63
C LYS A 409 -20.37 -17.84 -45.46
N LEU A 410 -20.75 -16.62 -45.18
CA LEU A 410 -21.70 -15.86 -46.00
C LEU A 410 -21.10 -15.75 -47.43
N LYS A 411 -21.71 -16.44 -48.39
CA LYS A 411 -21.41 -16.22 -49.81
C LYS A 411 -22.05 -14.89 -50.21
N LEU A 412 -21.24 -13.86 -50.27
CA LEU A 412 -21.68 -12.57 -50.83
C LEU A 412 -22.15 -12.79 -52.30
N PRO A 413 -23.31 -12.25 -52.70
CA PRO A 413 -23.75 -12.32 -54.07
C PRO A 413 -22.75 -11.59 -55.00
N LYS A 414 -22.39 -12.21 -56.13
CA LYS A 414 -21.54 -11.60 -57.12
C LYS A 414 -22.25 -10.40 -57.74
N LEU A 415 -21.63 -9.23 -57.74
CA LEU A 415 -22.10 -8.06 -58.48
C LEU A 415 -22.21 -8.43 -59.95
N GLN A 416 -23.39 -8.35 -60.53
CA GLN A 416 -23.60 -8.40 -61.97
C GLN A 416 -23.44 -7.01 -62.54
N LYS A 417 -22.64 -6.90 -63.62
CA LYS A 417 -22.48 -5.67 -64.40
C LYS A 417 -23.77 -5.48 -65.16
N VAL A 418 -24.46 -4.34 -65.01
CA VAL A 418 -25.59 -3.90 -65.80
C VAL A 418 -25.06 -3.12 -67.02
#